data_02bfcc68e396c3c743828c752e560d21
#
_entry.id   02bfcc68e396c3c743828c752e560d21
#
_cell.length_a   1.000
_cell.length_b   1.000
_cell.length_c   1.000
_cell.angle_alpha   90.00
_cell.angle_beta   90.00
_cell.angle_gamma   90.00
#
_symmetry.space_group_name_H-M   'P 1'
#
loop_
_entity.id
_entity.type
_entity.pdbx_description
1 polymer ?
#
loop_
_entity_poly.entity_id
_entity_poly.type
_entity_poly.pdbx_seq_one_letter_code
_entity_poly.pdbx_strand_id
1 'polypeptide(L)'
;MAAKPALITGWTTRHARHAAAMLRQGRNPAARVYESIGADSFLALAPGWLNLGLWEGPGSEDEAEEACRRLVRTLASALPAGGVVADVGNGLGTQEPLIAELVGPRRLVAVNITEWQLAAGRDRLREAAAAPVAGDATRLPIAGGAVDGVISVEAAFHFRSRQAFFRECHRVLRPGGVLSISDIAVQRWPVSPAELLCGLTQLRVFGLRPGMAMTAGEIAAAARAAGLVQVEVRGCGDRVIAPALRLTAARLAGPAGAPAGQQAAARLLLAQVELLWRRRIIDYLMLRAVRPG
;
A
#
# COMPACT_ATOMS: atom_id res chain seq x y z
N MET A 1 -24.15 -13.05 30.02
CA MET A 1 -25.43 -12.74 29.36
C MET A 1 -25.15 -12.16 27.98
N ALA A 2 -25.90 -12.56 26.99
CA ALA A 2 -25.66 -12.51 25.57
C ALA A 2 -25.67 -11.10 24.95
N ALA A 3 -24.56 -10.73 24.31
CA ALA A 3 -24.49 -9.64 23.35
C ALA A 3 -23.52 -10.00 22.20
N LYS A 4 -23.88 -10.99 21.39
CA LYS A 4 -23.06 -11.45 20.26
C LYS A 4 -23.75 -11.71 18.91
N PRO A 5 -24.96 -11.21 18.57
CA PRO A 5 -25.46 -11.36 17.19
C PRO A 5 -25.06 -10.23 16.22
N ALA A 6 -24.82 -9.00 16.69
CA ALA A 6 -24.59 -7.84 15.80
C ALA A 6 -23.22 -7.84 15.08
N LEU A 7 -22.19 -8.43 15.68
CA LEU A 7 -20.86 -8.55 15.08
C LEU A 7 -20.81 -9.57 13.93
N ILE A 8 -21.59 -10.65 14.02
CA ILE A 8 -21.61 -11.74 13.03
C ILE A 8 -22.34 -11.33 11.76
N THR A 9 -23.44 -10.58 11.86
CA THR A 9 -24.20 -10.08 10.71
C THR A 9 -23.45 -9.00 9.93
N GLY A 10 -22.73 -8.11 10.61
CA GLY A 10 -21.89 -7.11 9.95
C GLY A 10 -20.71 -7.73 9.18
N TRP A 11 -20.21 -8.85 9.65
CA TRP A 11 -19.07 -9.55 9.06
C TRP A 11 -19.46 -10.28 7.75
N THR A 12 -20.58 -11.01 7.72
CA THR A 12 -21.08 -11.72 6.52
C THR A 12 -21.48 -10.77 5.39
N THR A 13 -22.10 -9.64 5.70
CA THR A 13 -22.44 -8.61 4.70
C THR A 13 -21.22 -7.91 4.13
N ARG A 14 -20.17 -7.68 4.92
CA ARG A 14 -18.89 -7.12 4.44
C ARG A 14 -18.20 -8.06 3.46
N HIS A 15 -18.16 -9.36 3.74
CA HIS A 15 -17.51 -10.34 2.86
C HIS A 15 -18.30 -10.57 1.57
N ALA A 16 -19.62 -10.53 1.61
CA ALA A 16 -20.45 -10.57 0.41
C ALA A 16 -20.22 -9.31 -0.46
N ARG A 17 -20.08 -8.14 0.15
CA ARG A 17 -19.71 -6.89 -0.54
C ARG A 17 -18.30 -6.97 -1.14
N HIS A 18 -17.34 -7.53 -0.41
CA HIS A 18 -15.98 -7.74 -0.90
C HIS A 18 -15.95 -8.70 -2.10
N ALA A 19 -16.62 -9.84 -2.02
CA ALA A 19 -16.76 -10.78 -3.12
C ALA A 19 -17.45 -10.12 -4.34
N ALA A 20 -18.50 -9.34 -4.11
CA ALA A 20 -19.18 -8.59 -5.17
C ALA A 20 -18.28 -7.48 -5.77
N ALA A 21 -17.45 -6.82 -4.96
CA ALA A 21 -16.49 -5.81 -5.42
C ALA A 21 -15.39 -6.45 -6.31
N MET A 22 -14.91 -7.64 -5.93
CA MET A 22 -13.96 -8.42 -6.74
C MET A 22 -14.55 -8.86 -8.09
N LEU A 23 -15.85 -9.13 -8.15
CA LEU A 23 -16.54 -9.53 -9.38
C LEU A 23 -16.86 -8.34 -10.31
N ARG A 24 -17.09 -7.15 -9.75
CA ARG A 24 -17.46 -5.93 -10.47
C ARG A 24 -16.25 -5.02 -10.69
N GLN A 25 -15.51 -5.24 -11.77
CA GLN A 25 -14.42 -4.36 -12.17
C GLN A 25 -14.97 -3.03 -12.71
N GLY A 26 -15.07 -2.01 -11.84
CA GLY A 26 -15.38 -0.64 -12.23
C GLY A 26 -14.15 0.14 -12.74
N ARG A 27 -14.29 1.47 -12.89
CA ARG A 27 -13.17 2.35 -13.29
C ARG A 27 -11.99 2.33 -12.31
N ASN A 28 -12.25 2.07 -11.02
CA ASN A 28 -11.24 1.93 -9.98
C ASN A 28 -11.52 0.70 -9.10
N PRO A 29 -11.05 -0.51 -9.49
CA PRO A 29 -11.27 -1.73 -8.73
C PRO A 29 -10.64 -1.70 -7.34
N ALA A 30 -9.44 -1.11 -7.19
CA ALA A 30 -8.73 -1.02 -5.92
C ALA A 30 -9.54 -0.22 -4.87
N ALA A 31 -10.07 0.95 -5.21
CA ALA A 31 -10.90 1.73 -4.29
C ALA A 31 -12.09 0.91 -3.76
N ARG A 32 -12.77 0.15 -4.61
CA ARG A 32 -13.89 -0.71 -4.21
C ARG A 32 -13.47 -1.85 -3.30
N VAL A 33 -12.30 -2.46 -3.55
CA VAL A 33 -11.74 -3.49 -2.68
C VAL A 33 -11.50 -2.90 -1.29
N TYR A 34 -10.83 -1.76 -1.19
CA TYR A 34 -10.57 -1.11 0.10
C TYR A 34 -11.84 -0.63 0.81
N GLU A 35 -12.83 -0.11 0.09
CA GLU A 35 -14.16 0.20 0.66
C GLU A 35 -14.83 -1.03 1.25
N SER A 36 -14.66 -2.19 0.65
CA SER A 36 -15.27 -3.44 1.11
C SER A 36 -14.53 -4.07 2.30
N ILE A 37 -13.21 -3.86 2.39
CA ILE A 37 -12.38 -4.40 3.48
C ILE A 37 -12.63 -3.63 4.79
N GLY A 38 -12.82 -2.31 4.72
CA GLY A 38 -13.03 -1.45 5.90
C GLY A 38 -11.74 -1.17 6.68
N ALA A 39 -11.87 -0.38 7.75
CA ALA A 39 -10.74 0.04 8.59
C ALA A 39 -10.18 -1.10 9.47
N ASP A 40 -11.02 -2.07 9.83
CA ASP A 40 -10.67 -3.19 10.73
C ASP A 40 -10.36 -4.46 9.92
N SER A 41 -9.52 -4.33 8.90
CA SER A 41 -9.15 -5.47 8.06
C SER A 41 -8.30 -6.46 8.85
N PHE A 42 -8.62 -7.76 8.75
CA PHE A 42 -7.77 -8.84 9.24
C PHE A 42 -6.41 -8.91 8.50
N LEU A 43 -6.30 -8.24 7.37
CA LEU A 43 -5.05 -8.09 6.61
C LEU A 43 -4.14 -6.99 7.20
N ALA A 44 -4.67 -6.08 8.03
CA ALA A 44 -3.86 -5.09 8.70
C ALA A 44 -2.94 -5.77 9.73
N LEU A 45 -1.63 -5.59 9.60
CA LEU A 45 -0.66 -6.20 10.51
C LEU A 45 -0.68 -5.55 11.90
N ALA A 46 -1.06 -4.26 11.96
CA ALA A 46 -1.32 -3.55 13.20
C ALA A 46 -2.56 -2.64 13.03
N PRO A 47 -3.24 -2.26 14.12
CA PRO A 47 -4.47 -1.46 14.04
C PRO A 47 -4.29 -0.16 13.25
N GLY A 48 -5.07 0.00 12.19
CA GLY A 48 -5.04 1.18 11.31
C GLY A 48 -3.90 1.21 10.28
N TRP A 49 -2.88 0.36 10.37
CA TRP A 49 -1.80 0.28 9.40
C TRP A 49 -2.17 -0.60 8.22
N LEU A 50 -1.98 -0.09 7.01
CA LEU A 50 -2.29 -0.80 5.76
C LEU A 50 -1.03 -1.24 4.99
N ASN A 51 0.15 -1.17 5.61
CA ASN A 51 1.41 -1.62 5.02
C ASN A 51 1.90 -2.92 5.67
N LEU A 52 2.76 -3.65 4.96
CA LEU A 52 3.30 -4.95 5.36
C LEU A 52 4.50 -4.86 6.32
N GLY A 53 4.93 -3.64 6.67
CA GLY A 53 6.03 -3.39 7.59
C GLY A 53 7.42 -3.74 7.04
N LEU A 54 8.44 -3.09 7.61
CA LEU A 54 9.85 -3.43 7.39
C LEU A 54 10.39 -4.06 8.67
N TRP A 55 10.55 -5.38 8.65
CA TRP A 55 10.85 -6.20 9.82
C TRP A 55 12.35 -6.34 10.08
N GLU A 56 12.72 -6.44 11.34
CA GLU A 56 14.05 -6.86 11.79
C GLU A 56 14.03 -8.32 12.24
N GLY A 57 12.93 -8.72 12.86
CA GLY A 57 12.70 -10.08 13.31
C GLY A 57 11.94 -10.95 12.30
N PRO A 58 11.57 -12.16 12.72
CA PRO A 58 10.94 -13.16 11.85
C PRO A 58 9.46 -12.89 11.55
N GLY A 59 8.83 -11.88 12.15
CA GLY A 59 7.40 -11.57 12.03
C GLY A 59 6.63 -12.04 13.28
N SER A 60 6.68 -11.25 14.35
CA SER A 60 5.95 -11.48 15.60
C SER A 60 4.85 -10.42 15.79
N GLU A 61 3.87 -10.73 16.65
CA GLU A 61 2.80 -9.81 17.00
C GLU A 61 3.36 -8.52 17.65
N ASP A 62 4.32 -8.68 18.55
CA ASP A 62 4.90 -7.57 19.31
C ASP A 62 5.71 -6.60 18.44
N GLU A 63 6.23 -7.06 17.29
CA GLU A 63 6.98 -6.22 16.35
C GLU A 63 6.09 -5.56 15.28
N ALA A 64 4.85 -6.02 15.10
CA ALA A 64 4.04 -5.69 13.94
C ALA A 64 3.85 -4.19 13.72
N GLU A 65 3.48 -3.44 14.75
CA GLU A 65 3.31 -2.00 14.64
C GLU A 65 4.63 -1.29 14.36
N GLU A 66 5.69 -1.68 15.07
CA GLU A 66 7.01 -1.07 14.88
C GLU A 66 7.59 -1.37 13.48
N ALA A 67 7.32 -2.55 12.93
CA ALA A 67 7.68 -2.86 11.54
C ALA A 67 6.95 -1.94 10.55
N CYS A 68 5.65 -1.69 10.77
CA CYS A 68 4.88 -0.74 9.95
C CYS A 68 5.45 0.68 10.05
N ARG A 69 5.76 1.14 11.25
CA ARG A 69 6.38 2.45 11.51
C ARG A 69 7.76 2.56 10.88
N ARG A 70 8.57 1.51 10.96
CA ARG A 70 9.93 1.46 10.39
C ARG A 70 9.93 1.58 8.88
N LEU A 71 8.95 0.99 8.19
CA LEU A 71 8.79 1.18 6.73
C LEU A 71 8.56 2.65 6.39
N VAL A 72 7.63 3.29 7.10
CA VAL A 72 7.33 4.71 6.89
C VAL A 72 8.54 5.58 7.23
N ARG A 73 9.24 5.34 8.37
CA ARG A 73 10.47 6.07 8.72
C ARG A 73 11.53 5.95 7.62
N THR A 74 11.74 4.75 7.10
CA THR A 74 12.74 4.52 6.04
C THR A 74 12.42 5.32 4.78
N LEU A 75 11.16 5.40 4.39
CA LEU A 75 10.75 6.19 3.23
C LEU A 75 10.79 7.70 3.53
N ALA A 76 10.30 8.12 4.69
CA ALA A 76 10.24 9.52 5.09
C ALA A 76 11.64 10.14 5.28
N SER A 77 12.63 9.36 5.73
CA SER A 77 14.01 9.83 5.92
C SER A 77 14.70 10.29 4.62
N ALA A 78 14.16 9.90 3.47
CA ALA A 78 14.67 10.36 2.18
C ALA A 78 14.11 11.74 1.75
N LEU A 79 13.09 12.24 2.46
CA LEU A 79 12.41 13.50 2.12
C LEU A 79 13.15 14.72 2.69
N PRO A 80 13.09 15.88 2.02
CA PRO A 80 13.66 17.11 2.56
C PRO A 80 12.86 17.60 3.77
N ALA A 81 13.57 17.93 4.86
CA ALA A 81 12.96 18.47 6.07
C ALA A 81 12.39 19.89 5.83
N GLY A 82 11.31 20.23 6.54
CA GLY A 82 10.71 21.56 6.54
C GLY A 82 9.99 21.96 5.24
N GLY A 83 9.95 21.07 4.24
CA GLY A 83 9.35 21.34 2.93
C GLY A 83 7.83 21.15 2.89
N VAL A 84 7.26 21.22 1.71
CA VAL A 84 5.89 20.79 1.42
C VAL A 84 5.93 19.33 0.97
N VAL A 85 5.22 18.44 1.66
CA VAL A 85 5.19 17.01 1.38
C VAL A 85 3.79 16.58 0.96
N ALA A 86 3.69 15.78 -0.09
CA ALA A 86 2.47 15.08 -0.49
C ALA A 86 2.60 13.58 -0.21
N ASP A 87 1.71 13.05 0.61
CA ASP A 87 1.51 11.61 0.78
C ASP A 87 0.40 11.15 -0.17
N VAL A 88 0.76 10.30 -1.14
CA VAL A 88 -0.14 9.87 -2.21
C VAL A 88 -0.56 8.42 -2.01
N GLY A 89 -1.84 8.21 -1.74
CA GLY A 89 -2.40 6.93 -1.33
C GLY A 89 -2.25 6.70 0.18
N ASN A 90 -2.51 7.73 0.97
CA ASN A 90 -2.28 7.79 2.41
C ASN A 90 -3.08 6.79 3.28
N GLY A 91 -3.97 6.02 2.68
CA GLY A 91 -4.79 5.04 3.41
C GLY A 91 -5.67 5.68 4.49
N LEU A 92 -5.55 5.20 5.71
CA LEU A 92 -6.37 5.65 6.86
C LEU A 92 -5.74 6.80 7.67
N GLY A 93 -4.72 7.45 7.16
CA GLY A 93 -4.07 8.56 7.85
C GLY A 93 -3.21 8.16 9.05
N THR A 94 -2.83 6.89 9.18
CA THR A 94 -2.06 6.41 10.34
C THR A 94 -0.59 6.81 10.26
N GLN A 95 -0.07 7.01 9.07
CA GLN A 95 1.34 7.35 8.83
C GLN A 95 1.64 8.85 8.92
N GLU A 96 0.63 9.71 8.79
CA GLU A 96 0.82 11.17 8.74
C GLU A 96 1.39 11.76 10.03
N PRO A 97 0.95 11.38 11.25
CA PRO A 97 1.59 11.87 12.46
C PRO A 97 3.10 11.54 12.52
N LEU A 98 3.47 10.35 12.08
CA LEU A 98 4.86 9.93 12.02
C LEU A 98 5.66 10.69 10.94
N ILE A 99 5.08 10.94 9.77
CA ILE A 99 5.71 11.75 8.72
C ILE A 99 5.88 13.21 9.22
N ALA A 100 4.87 13.76 9.88
CA ALA A 100 4.93 15.10 10.45
C ALA A 100 6.04 15.23 11.50
N GLU A 101 6.16 14.25 12.39
CA GLU A 101 7.21 14.19 13.41
C GLU A 101 8.62 14.13 12.79
N LEU A 102 8.83 13.26 11.81
CA LEU A 102 10.15 12.98 11.24
C LEU A 102 10.66 14.03 10.28
N VAL A 103 9.77 14.56 9.45
CA VAL A 103 10.13 15.49 8.36
C VAL A 103 9.92 16.94 8.78
N GLY A 104 9.02 17.19 9.75
CA GLY A 104 8.63 18.54 10.16
C GLY A 104 8.15 19.39 8.98
N PRO A 105 7.26 18.91 8.09
CA PRO A 105 6.91 19.64 6.89
C PRO A 105 6.14 20.91 7.25
N ARG A 106 6.43 22.02 6.58
CA ARG A 106 5.61 23.25 6.73
C ARG A 106 4.18 23.06 6.21
N ARG A 107 3.96 22.05 5.35
CA ARG A 107 2.66 21.61 4.88
C ARG A 107 2.71 20.14 4.49
N LEU A 108 1.78 19.36 5.02
CA LEU A 108 1.56 17.96 4.64
C LEU A 108 0.20 17.87 3.91
N VAL A 109 0.19 17.22 2.75
CA VAL A 109 -1.02 17.01 1.93
C VAL A 109 -1.23 15.51 1.80
N ALA A 110 -2.36 15.01 2.30
CA ALA A 110 -2.76 13.61 2.24
C ALA A 110 -3.71 13.40 1.04
N VAL A 111 -3.23 12.78 -0.03
CA VAL A 111 -4.01 12.55 -1.25
C VAL A 111 -4.52 11.12 -1.29
N ASN A 112 -5.83 10.95 -1.43
CA ASN A 112 -6.46 9.65 -1.60
C ASN A 112 -7.60 9.70 -2.62
N ILE A 113 -7.73 8.65 -3.41
CA ILE A 113 -8.87 8.49 -4.32
C ILE A 113 -10.14 8.04 -3.60
N THR A 114 -9.99 7.52 -2.37
CA THR A 114 -11.05 6.92 -1.56
C THR A 114 -11.46 7.88 -0.45
N GLU A 115 -12.50 8.68 -0.70
CA GLU A 115 -12.96 9.72 0.22
C GLU A 115 -13.33 9.21 1.61
N TRP A 116 -13.90 7.98 1.71
CA TRP A 116 -14.25 7.42 3.00
C TRP A 116 -13.01 7.14 3.87
N GLN A 117 -11.84 6.82 3.26
CA GLN A 117 -10.59 6.64 4.02
C GLN A 117 -10.10 7.98 4.60
N LEU A 118 -10.18 9.06 3.82
CA LEU A 118 -9.89 10.41 4.32
C LEU A 118 -10.83 10.79 5.47
N ALA A 119 -12.12 10.45 5.35
CA ALA A 119 -13.09 10.69 6.41
C ALA A 119 -12.83 9.82 7.66
N ALA A 120 -12.49 8.57 7.48
CA ALA A 120 -12.16 7.64 8.58
C ALA A 120 -10.86 8.02 9.30
N GLY A 121 -9.89 8.60 8.56
CA GLY A 121 -8.60 9.09 9.07
C GLY A 121 -8.61 10.52 9.60
N ARG A 122 -9.77 11.22 9.59
CA ARG A 122 -9.86 12.67 9.86
C ARG A 122 -9.13 13.12 11.11
N ASP A 123 -9.24 12.39 12.21
CA ASP A 123 -8.64 12.80 13.48
C ASP A 123 -7.12 12.70 13.43
N ARG A 124 -6.56 11.64 12.83
CA ARG A 124 -5.12 11.48 12.61
C ARG A 124 -4.56 12.54 11.66
N LEU A 125 -5.30 12.84 10.59
CA LEU A 125 -4.92 13.91 9.64
C LEU A 125 -4.92 15.28 10.34
N ARG A 126 -5.87 15.54 11.23
CA ARG A 126 -5.91 16.78 12.03
C ARG A 126 -4.75 16.84 13.02
N GLU A 127 -4.44 15.76 13.71
CA GLU A 127 -3.29 15.64 14.61
C GLU A 127 -1.97 15.96 13.89
N ALA A 128 -1.81 15.44 12.67
CA ALA A 128 -0.64 15.70 11.82
C ALA A 128 -0.66 17.07 11.11
N ALA A 129 -1.67 17.89 11.31
CA ALA A 129 -1.93 19.09 10.51
C ALA A 129 -1.90 18.83 8.99
N ALA A 130 -2.27 17.62 8.56
CA ALA A 130 -2.30 17.21 7.18
C ALA A 130 -3.60 17.64 6.49
N ALA A 131 -3.49 18.22 5.31
CA ALA A 131 -4.63 18.62 4.49
C ALA A 131 -5.16 17.42 3.68
N PRO A 132 -6.39 16.92 3.94
CA PRO A 132 -6.96 15.85 3.14
C PRO A 132 -7.39 16.37 1.76
N VAL A 133 -7.03 15.64 0.72
CA VAL A 133 -7.37 15.95 -0.67
C VAL A 133 -7.85 14.70 -1.40
N ALA A 134 -9.09 14.71 -1.87
CA ALA A 134 -9.58 13.66 -2.76
C ALA A 134 -8.96 13.81 -4.15
N GLY A 135 -8.26 12.77 -4.65
CA GLY A 135 -7.57 12.86 -5.93
C GLY A 135 -7.05 11.54 -6.46
N ASP A 136 -6.90 11.48 -7.79
CA ASP A 136 -6.29 10.35 -8.51
C ASP A 136 -4.77 10.59 -8.61
N ALA A 137 -3.97 9.63 -8.18
CA ALA A 137 -2.51 9.67 -8.26
C ALA A 137 -1.98 9.86 -9.69
N THR A 138 -2.76 9.48 -10.70
CA THR A 138 -2.41 9.65 -12.13
C THR A 138 -2.78 11.03 -12.68
N ARG A 139 -3.39 11.89 -11.84
CA ARG A 139 -3.74 13.27 -12.12
C ARG A 139 -3.88 14.05 -10.81
N LEU A 140 -2.75 14.31 -10.16
CA LEU A 140 -2.71 14.93 -8.84
C LEU A 140 -3.33 16.34 -8.85
N PRO A 141 -4.25 16.66 -7.92
CA PRO A 141 -4.83 17.98 -7.78
C PRO A 141 -3.86 18.93 -7.04
N ILE A 142 -2.62 18.96 -7.49
CA ILE A 142 -1.51 19.74 -6.94
C ILE A 142 -0.87 20.50 -8.10
N ALA A 143 -0.57 21.77 -7.89
CA ALA A 143 0.09 22.60 -8.90
C ALA A 143 1.50 22.07 -9.24
N GLY A 144 1.99 22.35 -10.44
CA GLY A 144 3.33 22.01 -10.86
C GLY A 144 4.38 22.73 -10.01
N GLY A 145 5.43 22.01 -9.60
CA GLY A 145 6.51 22.56 -8.79
C GLY A 145 6.09 23.04 -7.39
N ALA A 146 5.02 22.48 -6.82
CA ALA A 146 4.47 22.95 -5.55
C ALA A 146 4.99 22.19 -4.33
N VAL A 147 5.55 20.98 -4.50
CA VAL A 147 5.98 20.13 -3.39
C VAL A 147 7.47 19.85 -3.43
N ASP A 148 8.07 19.73 -2.26
CA ASP A 148 9.49 19.40 -2.06
C ASP A 148 9.69 17.87 -1.96
N GLY A 149 8.66 17.14 -1.51
CA GLY A 149 8.68 15.69 -1.40
C GLY A 149 7.36 15.03 -1.76
N VAL A 150 7.43 13.86 -2.36
CA VAL A 150 6.30 12.94 -2.56
C VAL A 150 6.65 11.62 -1.90
N ILE A 151 5.76 11.15 -1.03
CA ILE A 151 5.84 9.80 -0.43
C ILE A 151 4.61 9.00 -0.86
N SER A 152 4.79 7.68 -1.07
CA SER A 152 3.69 6.76 -1.32
C SER A 152 4.03 5.39 -0.73
N VAL A 153 3.29 4.97 0.29
CA VAL A 153 3.54 3.73 1.04
C VAL A 153 2.56 2.66 0.59
N GLU A 154 3.06 1.64 -0.09
CA GLU A 154 2.24 0.50 -0.56
C GLU A 154 0.95 0.89 -1.31
N ALA A 155 1.02 1.93 -2.13
CA ALA A 155 -0.13 2.38 -2.89
C ALA A 155 0.10 2.37 -4.41
N ALA A 156 1.35 2.51 -4.87
CA ALA A 156 1.64 2.72 -6.28
C ALA A 156 1.23 1.55 -7.18
N PHE A 157 1.26 0.31 -6.68
CA PHE A 157 0.79 -0.87 -7.44
C PHE A 157 -0.74 -0.89 -7.67
N HIS A 158 -1.49 -0.10 -6.91
CA HIS A 158 -2.93 0.09 -7.10
C HIS A 158 -3.29 1.19 -8.10
N PHE A 159 -2.35 2.06 -8.46
CA PHE A 159 -2.61 3.16 -9.37
C PHE A 159 -2.83 2.63 -10.79
N ARG A 160 -3.77 3.22 -11.52
CA ARG A 160 -4.11 2.77 -12.89
C ARG A 160 -2.91 2.71 -13.84
N SER A 161 -1.90 3.55 -13.59
CA SER A 161 -0.66 3.61 -14.35
C SER A 161 0.45 4.19 -13.48
N ARG A 162 1.48 3.38 -13.18
CA ARG A 162 2.71 3.87 -12.54
C ARG A 162 3.43 4.90 -13.39
N GLN A 163 3.41 4.74 -14.71
CA GLN A 163 4.00 5.70 -15.64
C GLN A 163 3.33 7.07 -15.54
N ALA A 164 2.00 7.12 -15.47
CA ALA A 164 1.28 8.38 -15.27
C ALA A 164 1.54 8.97 -13.89
N PHE A 165 1.59 8.15 -12.84
CA PHE A 165 1.95 8.60 -11.49
C PHE A 165 3.36 9.21 -11.44
N PHE A 166 4.37 8.59 -12.04
CA PHE A 166 5.72 9.15 -12.08
C PHE A 166 5.79 10.47 -12.87
N ARG A 167 5.02 10.62 -13.97
CA ARG A 167 4.90 11.92 -14.67
C ARG A 167 4.27 12.99 -13.78
N GLU A 168 3.26 12.64 -13.00
CA GLU A 168 2.64 13.55 -12.03
C GLU A 168 3.62 13.90 -10.90
N CYS A 169 4.38 12.93 -10.37
CA CYS A 169 5.44 13.21 -9.41
C CYS A 169 6.46 14.19 -9.96
N HIS A 170 6.95 13.96 -11.18
CA HIS A 170 7.85 14.90 -11.85
C HIS A 170 7.23 16.29 -12.01
N ARG A 171 5.96 16.39 -12.36
CA ARG A 171 5.26 17.66 -12.55
C ARG A 171 5.11 18.44 -11.24
N VAL A 172 4.68 17.75 -10.15
CA VAL A 172 4.35 18.43 -8.87
C VAL A 172 5.56 18.71 -7.99
N LEU A 173 6.62 17.90 -8.09
CA LEU A 173 7.88 18.15 -7.37
C LEU A 173 8.53 19.42 -7.86
N ARG A 174 9.20 20.16 -7.00
CA ARG A 174 10.13 21.24 -7.36
C ARG A 174 11.42 20.65 -7.95
N PRO A 175 12.20 21.47 -8.70
CA PRO A 175 13.58 21.09 -9.02
C PRO A 175 14.33 20.70 -7.74
N GLY A 176 15.03 19.56 -7.75
CA GLY A 176 15.67 18.95 -6.57
C GLY A 176 14.73 18.22 -5.62
N GLY A 177 13.41 18.25 -5.83
CA GLY A 177 12.42 17.55 -5.00
C GLY A 177 12.53 16.03 -5.11
N VAL A 178 12.16 15.32 -4.04
CA VAL A 178 12.39 13.88 -3.84
C VAL A 178 11.09 13.10 -3.92
N LEU A 179 11.10 12.00 -4.66
CA LEU A 179 10.11 10.94 -4.62
C LEU A 179 10.65 9.76 -3.79
N SER A 180 9.87 9.27 -2.83
CA SER A 180 10.18 8.09 -2.03
C SER A 180 8.95 7.19 -1.93
N ILE A 181 9.02 5.97 -2.45
CA ILE A 181 7.88 5.05 -2.46
C ILE A 181 8.29 3.64 -2.07
N SER A 182 7.32 2.87 -1.58
CA SER A 182 7.39 1.41 -1.55
C SER A 182 6.34 0.81 -2.49
N ASP A 183 6.68 -0.33 -3.10
CA ASP A 183 5.86 -0.95 -4.13
C ASP A 183 6.08 -2.47 -4.20
N ILE A 184 5.11 -3.18 -4.79
CA ILE A 184 5.21 -4.60 -5.11
C ILE A 184 5.54 -4.74 -6.59
N ALA A 185 6.57 -5.54 -6.89
CA ALA A 185 7.04 -5.80 -8.24
C ALA A 185 6.91 -7.28 -8.60
N VAL A 186 6.85 -7.56 -9.89
CA VAL A 186 7.07 -8.90 -10.43
C VAL A 186 8.58 -9.13 -10.50
N GLN A 187 9.08 -10.22 -9.93
CA GLN A 187 10.50 -10.59 -10.03
C GLN A 187 10.77 -11.44 -11.27
N ARG A 188 9.84 -12.34 -11.58
CA ARG A 188 9.75 -13.08 -12.84
C ARG A 188 8.31 -13.37 -13.20
N TRP A 189 8.05 -13.61 -14.47
CA TRP A 189 6.70 -13.97 -14.91
C TRP A 189 6.37 -15.43 -14.54
N PRO A 190 5.09 -15.74 -14.23
CA PRO A 190 4.62 -17.11 -14.02
C PRO A 190 4.88 -17.99 -15.25
N VAL A 191 5.38 -19.22 -15.03
CA VAL A 191 5.68 -20.20 -16.10
C VAL A 191 4.83 -21.48 -16.01
N SER A 192 4.16 -21.71 -14.88
CA SER A 192 3.27 -22.85 -14.70
C SER A 192 1.81 -22.43 -14.58
N PRO A 193 0.84 -23.30 -14.93
CA PRO A 193 -0.59 -23.01 -14.76
C PRO A 193 -0.96 -22.64 -13.30
N ALA A 194 -0.35 -23.30 -12.32
CA ALA A 194 -0.59 -23.01 -10.90
C ALA A 194 -0.10 -21.60 -10.51
N GLU A 195 1.09 -21.21 -10.94
CA GLU A 195 1.64 -19.87 -10.71
C GLU A 195 0.77 -18.80 -11.38
N LEU A 196 0.34 -19.06 -12.62
CA LEU A 196 -0.53 -18.14 -13.35
C LEU A 196 -1.88 -17.97 -12.65
N LEU A 197 -2.50 -19.08 -12.23
CA LEU A 197 -3.77 -19.05 -11.50
C LEU A 197 -3.64 -18.27 -10.19
N CYS A 198 -2.59 -18.55 -9.40
CA CYS A 198 -2.33 -17.81 -8.17
C CYS A 198 -2.11 -16.33 -8.43
N GLY A 199 -1.30 -15.98 -9.42
CA GLY A 199 -1.05 -14.59 -9.81
C GLY A 199 -2.31 -13.85 -10.21
N LEU A 200 -3.12 -14.41 -11.11
CA LEU A 200 -4.39 -13.83 -11.55
C LEU A 200 -5.39 -13.68 -10.40
N THR A 201 -5.45 -14.68 -9.49
CA THR A 201 -6.30 -14.60 -8.31
C THR A 201 -5.89 -13.44 -7.41
N GLN A 202 -4.59 -13.31 -7.11
CA GLN A 202 -4.09 -12.23 -6.26
C GLN A 202 -4.30 -10.85 -6.91
N LEU A 203 -4.02 -10.69 -8.20
CA LEU A 203 -4.32 -9.44 -8.91
C LEU A 203 -5.80 -9.07 -8.75
N ARG A 204 -6.71 -10.04 -8.90
CA ARG A 204 -8.14 -9.81 -8.76
C ARG A 204 -8.56 -9.47 -7.33
N VAL A 205 -8.02 -10.17 -6.34
CA VAL A 205 -8.28 -9.92 -4.90
C VAL A 205 -7.88 -8.51 -4.49
N PHE A 206 -6.76 -8.02 -4.99
CA PHE A 206 -6.27 -6.66 -4.71
C PHE A 206 -6.80 -5.60 -5.69
N GLY A 207 -7.73 -5.94 -6.56
CA GLY A 207 -8.32 -5.00 -7.52
C GLY A 207 -7.34 -4.53 -8.59
N LEU A 208 -6.37 -5.37 -8.94
CA LEU A 208 -5.34 -5.08 -9.94
C LEU A 208 -5.71 -5.71 -11.29
N ARG A 209 -5.15 -5.16 -12.37
CA ARG A 209 -5.25 -5.74 -13.72
C ARG A 209 -3.89 -6.31 -14.14
N PRO A 210 -3.85 -7.36 -14.99
CA PRO A 210 -2.59 -7.94 -15.45
C PRO A 210 -1.61 -6.91 -16.03
N GLY A 211 -2.08 -5.92 -16.77
CA GLY A 211 -1.26 -4.84 -17.34
C GLY A 211 -0.69 -3.84 -16.32
N MET A 212 -1.05 -3.97 -15.03
CA MET A 212 -0.47 -3.16 -13.94
C MET A 212 0.74 -3.85 -13.30
N ALA A 213 0.96 -5.14 -13.56
CA ALA A 213 2.12 -5.86 -13.08
C ALA A 213 3.38 -5.37 -13.81
N MET A 214 4.42 -5.06 -13.05
CA MET A 214 5.70 -4.54 -13.57
C MET A 214 6.86 -5.13 -12.78
N THR A 215 7.97 -5.39 -13.45
CA THR A 215 9.24 -5.73 -12.82
C THR A 215 9.89 -4.49 -12.17
N ALA A 216 10.81 -4.70 -11.24
CA ALA A 216 11.58 -3.61 -10.64
C ALA A 216 12.31 -2.76 -11.70
N GLY A 217 12.84 -3.42 -12.75
CA GLY A 217 13.48 -2.74 -13.87
C GLY A 217 12.52 -1.87 -14.68
N GLU A 218 11.30 -2.35 -14.95
CA GLU A 218 10.26 -1.58 -15.64
C GLU A 218 9.75 -0.41 -14.80
N ILE A 219 9.62 -0.58 -13.48
CA ILE A 219 9.27 0.50 -12.55
C ILE A 219 10.35 1.59 -12.59
N ALA A 220 11.63 1.20 -12.48
CA ALA A 220 12.73 2.14 -12.56
C ALA A 220 12.80 2.84 -13.93
N ALA A 221 12.59 2.11 -15.03
CA ALA A 221 12.56 2.66 -16.38
C ALA A 221 11.41 3.66 -16.56
N ALA A 222 10.23 3.36 -16.01
CA ALA A 222 9.09 4.26 -16.04
C ALA A 222 9.35 5.57 -15.27
N ALA A 223 10.02 5.50 -14.11
CA ALA A 223 10.43 6.69 -13.36
C ALA A 223 11.43 7.55 -14.15
N ARG A 224 12.44 6.93 -14.79
CA ARG A 224 13.40 7.64 -15.65
C ARG A 224 12.72 8.25 -16.89
N ALA A 225 11.82 7.51 -17.53
CA ALA A 225 11.06 7.99 -18.69
C ALA A 225 10.13 9.17 -18.34
N ALA A 226 9.74 9.31 -17.08
CA ALA A 226 9.00 10.47 -16.57
C ALA A 226 9.91 11.71 -16.33
N GLY A 227 11.22 11.61 -16.54
CA GLY A 227 12.17 12.68 -16.32
C GLY A 227 12.79 12.70 -14.92
N LEU A 228 12.52 11.71 -14.07
CA LEU A 228 13.17 11.59 -12.77
C LEU A 228 14.60 11.04 -12.92
N VAL A 229 15.50 11.55 -12.10
CA VAL A 229 16.93 11.16 -12.09
C VAL A 229 17.30 10.53 -10.74
N GLN A 230 18.53 10.02 -10.59
CA GLN A 230 18.99 9.35 -9.39
C GLN A 230 17.98 8.28 -8.91
N VAL A 231 17.48 7.50 -9.88
CA VAL A 231 16.49 6.45 -9.61
C VAL A 231 17.21 5.25 -8.99
N GLU A 232 17.02 5.11 -7.69
CA GLU A 232 17.53 4.02 -6.86
C GLU A 232 16.40 3.07 -6.52
N VAL A 233 16.59 1.76 -6.76
CA VAL A 233 15.62 0.73 -6.41
C VAL A 233 16.31 -0.30 -5.54
N ARG A 234 15.72 -0.60 -4.39
CA ARG A 234 16.19 -1.58 -3.42
C ARG A 234 15.12 -2.63 -3.16
N GLY A 235 15.39 -3.90 -3.51
CA GLY A 235 14.57 -5.04 -3.11
C GLY A 235 14.68 -5.30 -1.61
N CYS A 236 13.57 -5.57 -0.95
CA CYS A 236 13.52 -5.83 0.48
C CYS A 236 12.41 -6.84 0.89
N GLY A 237 11.97 -7.68 -0.07
CA GLY A 237 10.90 -8.65 0.17
C GLY A 237 11.19 -9.63 1.32
N ASP A 238 12.44 -10.02 1.53
CA ASP A 238 12.83 -10.89 2.66
C ASP A 238 12.51 -10.26 4.03
N ARG A 239 12.57 -8.90 4.10
CA ARG A 239 12.28 -8.11 5.30
C ARG A 239 10.86 -7.58 5.35
N VAL A 240 10.06 -7.77 4.32
CA VAL A 240 8.67 -7.27 4.24
C VAL A 240 7.71 -8.44 4.06
N ILE A 241 7.78 -9.14 2.93
CA ILE A 241 6.80 -10.18 2.59
C ILE A 241 6.93 -11.40 3.50
N ALA A 242 8.14 -11.93 3.68
CA ALA A 242 8.34 -13.17 4.42
C ALA A 242 7.89 -13.09 5.89
N PRO A 243 8.24 -12.05 6.67
CA PRO A 243 7.75 -11.91 8.04
C PRO A 243 6.24 -11.65 8.12
N ALA A 244 5.69 -10.81 7.23
CA ALA A 244 4.26 -10.53 7.18
C ALA A 244 3.43 -11.80 6.91
N LEU A 245 3.89 -12.68 6.00
CA LEU A 245 3.26 -13.97 5.74
C LEU A 245 3.31 -14.87 6.96
N ARG A 246 4.43 -14.94 7.68
CA ARG A 246 4.55 -15.75 8.91
C ARG A 246 3.59 -15.29 10.00
N LEU A 247 3.53 -13.99 10.26
CA LEU A 247 2.59 -13.43 11.23
C LEU A 247 1.13 -13.73 10.84
N THR A 248 0.78 -13.49 9.59
CA THR A 248 -0.58 -13.77 9.09
C THR A 248 -0.91 -15.26 9.19
N ALA A 249 0.03 -16.15 8.89
CA ALA A 249 -0.15 -17.59 9.06
C ALA A 249 -0.36 -17.98 10.51
N ALA A 250 0.41 -17.41 11.44
CA ALA A 250 0.27 -17.66 12.87
C ALA A 250 -1.11 -17.19 13.39
N ARG A 251 -1.57 -16.01 12.97
CA ARG A 251 -2.92 -15.51 13.29
C ARG A 251 -4.04 -16.42 12.77
N LEU A 252 -3.89 -16.93 11.54
CA LEU A 252 -4.87 -17.86 10.94
C LEU A 252 -4.81 -19.27 11.54
N ALA A 253 -3.73 -19.66 12.20
CA ALA A 253 -3.62 -20.92 12.93
C ALA A 253 -4.25 -20.88 14.31
N GLY A 254 -4.36 -19.69 14.92
CA GLY A 254 -4.95 -19.46 16.23
C GLY A 254 -6.49 -19.60 16.25
N PRO A 255 -7.09 -19.53 17.44
CA PRO A 255 -8.55 -19.55 17.61
C PRO A 255 -9.14 -18.28 16.99
N ALA A 256 -9.61 -18.36 15.76
CA ALA A 256 -10.17 -17.22 15.08
C ALA A 256 -11.66 -17.08 15.41
N GLY A 257 -12.07 -15.86 15.73
CA GLY A 257 -13.49 -15.48 15.85
C GLY A 257 -14.23 -15.44 14.51
N ALA A 258 -13.61 -15.94 13.42
CA ALA A 258 -14.17 -15.93 12.09
C ALA A 258 -14.82 -17.29 11.71
N PRO A 259 -15.91 -17.31 10.92
CA PRO A 259 -16.52 -18.54 10.43
C PRO A 259 -15.52 -19.43 9.66
N ALA A 260 -15.63 -20.76 9.83
CA ALA A 260 -14.66 -21.74 9.26
C ALA A 260 -14.40 -21.59 7.75
N GLY A 261 -15.44 -21.30 6.96
CA GLY A 261 -15.31 -21.09 5.51
C GLY A 261 -14.46 -19.87 5.13
N GLN A 262 -14.49 -18.83 5.97
CA GLN A 262 -13.71 -17.63 5.73
C GLN A 262 -12.26 -17.80 6.13
N GLN A 263 -11.99 -18.56 7.20
CA GLN A 263 -10.63 -18.96 7.56
C GLN A 263 -10.01 -19.81 6.46
N ALA A 264 -10.77 -20.76 5.89
CA ALA A 264 -10.31 -21.58 4.78
C ALA A 264 -9.97 -20.72 3.55
N ALA A 265 -10.82 -19.75 3.19
CA ALA A 265 -10.55 -18.82 2.10
C ALA A 265 -9.30 -17.95 2.37
N ALA A 266 -9.17 -17.41 3.57
CA ALA A 266 -7.99 -16.62 3.97
C ALA A 266 -6.70 -17.44 3.93
N ARG A 267 -6.72 -18.69 4.43
CA ARG A 267 -5.58 -19.61 4.35
C ARG A 267 -5.21 -19.95 2.90
N LEU A 268 -6.21 -20.15 2.03
CA LEU A 268 -5.97 -20.39 0.61
C LEU A 268 -5.31 -19.19 -0.07
N LEU A 269 -5.81 -17.98 0.18
CA LEU A 269 -5.24 -16.74 -0.36
C LEU A 269 -3.82 -16.53 0.16
N LEU A 270 -3.58 -16.77 1.44
CA LEU A 270 -2.23 -16.68 2.03
C LEU A 270 -1.28 -17.69 1.39
N ALA A 271 -1.71 -18.95 1.22
CA ALA A 271 -0.91 -19.99 0.58
C ALA A 271 -0.54 -19.65 -0.88
N GLN A 272 -1.42 -18.96 -1.60
CA GLN A 272 -1.14 -18.47 -2.94
C GLN A 272 -0.06 -17.37 -2.93
N VAL A 273 -0.14 -16.39 -2.03
CA VAL A 273 0.91 -15.35 -1.89
C VAL A 273 2.23 -16.00 -1.49
N GLU A 274 2.21 -16.96 -0.56
CA GLU A 274 3.40 -17.71 -0.15
C GLU A 274 4.02 -18.49 -1.32
N LEU A 275 3.21 -19.12 -2.17
CA LEU A 275 3.69 -19.78 -3.39
C LEU A 275 4.37 -18.77 -4.32
N LEU A 276 3.73 -17.64 -4.60
CA LEU A 276 4.30 -16.59 -5.47
C LEU A 276 5.62 -16.06 -4.91
N TRP A 277 5.70 -15.84 -3.61
CA TRP A 277 6.91 -15.41 -2.93
C TRP A 277 8.02 -16.47 -3.00
N ARG A 278 7.75 -17.70 -2.57
CA ARG A 278 8.74 -18.81 -2.59
C ARG A 278 9.25 -19.12 -4.00
N ARG A 279 8.41 -18.94 -5.01
CA ARG A 279 8.75 -19.12 -6.42
C ARG A 279 9.40 -17.89 -7.04
N ARG A 280 9.69 -16.86 -6.23
CA ARG A 280 10.30 -15.60 -6.68
C ARG A 280 9.55 -14.95 -7.85
N ILE A 281 8.21 -14.96 -7.79
CA ILE A 281 7.36 -14.31 -8.79
C ILE A 281 7.12 -12.87 -8.40
N ILE A 282 6.96 -12.60 -7.09
CA ILE A 282 6.78 -11.27 -6.54
C ILE A 282 7.96 -10.87 -5.67
N ASP A 283 8.23 -9.59 -5.59
CA ASP A 283 9.17 -8.98 -4.67
C ASP A 283 8.59 -7.67 -4.14
N TYR A 284 9.20 -7.16 -3.10
CA TYR A 284 8.90 -5.87 -2.52
C TYR A 284 10.11 -4.94 -2.67
N LEU A 285 9.86 -3.70 -3.09
CA LEU A 285 10.91 -2.73 -3.31
C LEU A 285 10.61 -1.38 -2.66
N MET A 286 11.68 -0.64 -2.40
CA MET A 286 11.64 0.79 -2.18
C MET A 286 12.32 1.49 -3.36
N LEU A 287 11.74 2.61 -3.81
CA LEU A 287 12.30 3.44 -4.87
C LEU A 287 12.45 4.87 -4.36
N ARG A 288 13.64 5.42 -4.56
CA ARG A 288 13.95 6.84 -4.41
C ARG A 288 14.29 7.42 -5.75
N ALA A 289 13.81 8.63 -6.04
CA ALA A 289 14.19 9.37 -7.25
C ALA A 289 14.13 10.89 -6.98
N VAL A 290 14.74 11.68 -7.87
CA VAL A 290 14.83 13.13 -7.73
C VAL A 290 14.33 13.79 -9.01
N ARG A 291 13.59 14.89 -8.90
CA ARG A 291 13.34 15.77 -10.03
C ARG A 291 14.61 16.57 -10.34
N PRO A 292 15.15 16.56 -11.57
CA PRO A 292 16.33 17.37 -11.93
C PRO A 292 16.09 18.86 -11.68
N GLY A 293 17.23 19.60 -11.47
CA GLY A 293 17.24 21.05 -11.32
C GLY A 293 16.93 21.79 -12.61
#